data_46db47cdd7b24b5e60320232552724ab
#
_entry.id   46db47cdd7b24b5e60320232552724ab
#
_cell.length_a   1.000
_cell.length_b   1.000
_cell.length_c   1.000
_cell.angle_alpha   90.00
_cell.angle_beta   90.00
_cell.angle_gamma   90.00
#
_symmetry.space_group_name_H-M   'P 1'
#
loop_
_entity.id
_entity.type
_entity.pdbx_description
1 polymer ?
#
loop_
_entity_poly.entity_id
_entity_poly.type
_entity_poly.pdbx_seq_one_letter_code
_entity_poly.pdbx_strand_id
1 'polypeptide(L)'
;MSELARRSVVGGTLILVALAAAALGGYVFVTLVALAACVIFYEWRRLVHGWGFGWQVAGFVYALVPALALLWIRERSPVGVELLLWVFITTWSVDIGAYFAGRTIGGPKLAPAISPNKTWSGMIGGMAAAALFGGLWAYLLELPAILFLLAAPFAFAAQIGDLFESWLKRRAGVKDSGNWLPGHGGALDRLDGLVVVATLTAAAMIAGLL
;
A
#
# COMPACT_ATOMS: atom_id res chain seq x y z
N MET A 1 -13.21 -20.09 -16.46
CA MET A 1 -12.89 -19.70 -15.07
C MET A 1 -13.94 -18.71 -14.60
N SER A 2 -14.46 -18.88 -13.36
CA SER A 2 -15.31 -17.86 -12.75
C SER A 2 -14.52 -16.56 -12.53
N GLU A 3 -15.23 -15.41 -12.44
CA GLU A 3 -14.57 -14.12 -12.19
C GLU A 3 -13.80 -14.13 -10.86
N LEU A 4 -14.35 -14.78 -9.84
CA LEU A 4 -13.69 -14.96 -8.55
C LEU A 4 -12.38 -15.75 -8.68
N ALA A 5 -12.40 -16.89 -9.42
CA ALA A 5 -11.20 -17.70 -9.62
C ALA A 5 -10.10 -16.89 -10.36
N ARG A 6 -10.48 -16.10 -11.38
CA ARG A 6 -9.54 -15.23 -12.09
C ARG A 6 -8.92 -14.17 -11.17
N ARG A 7 -9.73 -13.53 -10.33
CA ARG A 7 -9.24 -12.58 -9.33
C ARG A 7 -8.27 -13.24 -8.35
N SER A 8 -8.64 -14.38 -7.77
CA SER A 8 -7.76 -15.08 -6.81
C SER A 8 -6.44 -15.49 -7.43
N VAL A 9 -6.43 -16.00 -8.67
CA VAL A 9 -5.19 -16.38 -9.37
C VAL A 9 -4.31 -15.17 -9.64
N VAL A 10 -4.84 -14.09 -10.19
CA VAL A 10 -4.05 -12.87 -10.47
C VAL A 10 -3.50 -12.27 -9.18
N GLY A 11 -4.33 -12.11 -8.15
CA GLY A 11 -3.87 -11.58 -6.85
C GLY A 11 -2.79 -12.45 -6.21
N GLY A 12 -3.00 -13.78 -6.17
CA GLY A 12 -2.01 -14.72 -5.65
C GLY A 12 -0.69 -14.69 -6.42
N THR A 13 -0.76 -14.62 -7.75
CA THR A 13 0.45 -14.49 -8.59
C THR A 13 1.21 -13.19 -8.29
N LEU A 14 0.52 -12.06 -8.15
CA LEU A 14 1.16 -10.78 -7.82
C LEU A 14 1.85 -10.83 -6.46
N ILE A 15 1.21 -11.42 -5.45
CA ILE A 15 1.81 -11.62 -4.12
C ILE A 15 3.06 -12.50 -4.22
N LEU A 16 2.99 -13.63 -4.91
CA LEU A 16 4.12 -14.54 -5.09
C LEU A 16 5.28 -13.86 -5.83
N VAL A 17 5.00 -13.11 -6.88
CA VAL A 17 6.02 -12.34 -7.61
C VAL A 17 6.67 -11.28 -6.72
N ALA A 18 5.88 -10.55 -5.93
CA ALA A 18 6.40 -9.54 -5.01
C ALA A 18 7.30 -10.16 -3.94
N LEU A 19 6.86 -11.28 -3.33
CA LEU A 19 7.63 -11.99 -2.30
C LEU A 19 8.91 -12.62 -2.88
N ALA A 20 8.83 -13.24 -4.07
CA ALA A 20 9.98 -13.80 -4.75
C ALA A 20 11.01 -12.71 -5.10
N ALA A 21 10.56 -11.59 -5.65
CA ALA A 21 11.44 -10.47 -5.97
C ALA A 21 12.07 -9.86 -4.71
N ALA A 22 11.30 -9.72 -3.63
CA ALA A 22 11.81 -9.26 -2.33
C ALA A 22 12.89 -10.19 -1.76
N ALA A 23 12.69 -11.50 -1.87
CA ALA A 23 13.67 -12.50 -1.42
C ALA A 23 14.94 -12.49 -2.28
N LEU A 24 14.80 -12.47 -3.61
CA LEU A 24 15.94 -12.45 -4.55
C LEU A 24 16.74 -11.13 -4.46
N GLY A 25 16.07 -10.00 -4.24
CA GLY A 25 16.72 -8.69 -4.17
C GLY A 25 17.39 -8.24 -5.47
N GLY A 26 18.39 -7.38 -5.35
CA GLY A 26 19.22 -6.92 -6.48
C GLY A 26 18.40 -6.43 -7.68
N TYR A 27 18.89 -6.75 -8.89
CA TYR A 27 18.24 -6.28 -10.11
C TYR A 27 16.80 -6.78 -10.31
N VAL A 28 16.43 -7.93 -9.75
CA VAL A 28 15.07 -8.49 -9.87
C VAL A 28 14.09 -7.58 -9.12
N PHE A 29 14.41 -7.23 -7.87
CA PHE A 29 13.58 -6.35 -7.06
C PHE A 29 13.54 -4.92 -7.61
N VAL A 30 14.70 -4.38 -8.02
CA VAL A 30 14.80 -3.06 -8.66
C VAL A 30 13.92 -2.98 -9.90
N THR A 31 13.97 -3.99 -10.78
CA THR A 31 13.17 -4.01 -12.00
C THR A 31 11.66 -4.05 -11.69
N LEU A 32 11.23 -4.90 -10.75
CA LEU A 32 9.83 -4.97 -10.35
C LEU A 32 9.32 -3.63 -9.80
N VAL A 33 10.08 -3.02 -8.88
CA VAL A 33 9.73 -1.74 -8.27
C VAL A 33 9.70 -0.61 -9.31
N ALA A 34 10.66 -0.58 -10.22
CA ALA A 34 10.70 0.41 -11.30
C ALA A 34 9.50 0.28 -12.25
N LEU A 35 9.15 -0.95 -12.64
CA LEU A 35 7.96 -1.20 -13.46
C LEU A 35 6.67 -0.77 -12.74
N ALA A 36 6.52 -1.10 -11.45
CA ALA A 36 5.39 -0.67 -10.64
C ALA A 36 5.29 0.86 -10.58
N ALA A 37 6.40 1.56 -10.33
CA ALA A 37 6.45 3.02 -10.31
C ALA A 37 6.07 3.64 -11.66
N CYS A 38 6.55 3.07 -12.77
CA CYS A 38 6.17 3.53 -14.12
C CYS A 38 4.66 3.38 -14.37
N VAL A 39 4.07 2.24 -13.97
CA VAL A 39 2.62 2.00 -14.13
C VAL A 39 1.82 2.95 -13.24
N ILE A 40 2.20 3.12 -11.97
CA ILE A 40 1.57 4.08 -11.05
C ILE A 40 1.60 5.49 -11.64
N PHE A 41 2.75 5.94 -12.13
CA PHE A 41 2.87 7.27 -12.73
C PHE A 41 2.04 7.42 -14.01
N TYR A 42 1.99 6.38 -14.85
CA TYR A 42 1.15 6.36 -16.04
C TYR A 42 -0.34 6.48 -15.69
N GLU A 43 -0.83 5.69 -14.72
CA GLU A 43 -2.22 5.75 -14.26
C GLU A 43 -2.55 7.11 -13.63
N TRP A 44 -1.65 7.63 -12.79
CA TRP A 44 -1.78 8.97 -12.21
C TRP A 44 -1.93 10.04 -13.29
N ARG A 45 -1.04 10.05 -14.30
CA ARG A 45 -1.12 11.01 -15.40
C ARG A 45 -2.46 10.97 -16.14
N ARG A 46 -3.04 9.80 -16.29
CA ARG A 46 -4.38 9.66 -16.88
C ARG A 46 -5.46 10.28 -16.00
N LEU A 47 -5.41 10.04 -14.69
CA LEU A 47 -6.36 10.59 -13.73
C LEU A 47 -6.33 12.12 -13.70
N VAL A 48 -5.13 12.71 -13.69
CA VAL A 48 -4.96 14.17 -13.56
C VAL A 48 -4.83 14.89 -14.91
N HIS A 49 -5.24 14.26 -15.98
CA HIS A 49 -5.20 14.87 -17.31
C HIS A 49 -5.96 16.21 -17.31
N GLY A 50 -5.29 17.28 -17.74
CA GLY A 50 -5.87 18.62 -17.76
C GLY A 50 -5.87 19.39 -16.44
N TRP A 51 -5.37 18.83 -15.34
CA TRP A 51 -5.37 19.52 -14.03
C TRP A 51 -4.19 20.48 -13.81
N GLY A 52 -3.25 20.52 -14.75
CA GLY A 52 -2.08 21.39 -14.71
C GLY A 52 -0.78 20.68 -14.35
N PHE A 53 0.34 21.38 -14.59
CA PHE A 53 1.69 20.80 -14.46
C PHE A 53 2.02 20.33 -13.03
N GLY A 54 1.58 21.08 -12.01
CA GLY A 54 1.83 20.70 -10.60
C GLY A 54 1.33 19.30 -10.24
N TRP A 55 0.18 18.87 -10.80
CA TRP A 55 -0.34 17.53 -10.59
C TRP A 55 0.48 16.43 -11.28
N GLN A 56 1.14 16.78 -12.41
CA GLN A 56 2.07 15.85 -13.07
C GLN A 56 3.32 15.63 -12.19
N VAL A 57 3.86 16.73 -11.65
CA VAL A 57 5.00 16.68 -10.73
C VAL A 57 4.64 15.91 -9.45
N ALA A 58 3.47 16.18 -8.87
CA ALA A 58 2.98 15.45 -7.70
C ALA A 58 2.89 13.94 -7.96
N GLY A 59 2.39 13.51 -9.12
CA GLY A 59 2.33 12.10 -9.50
C GLY A 59 3.70 11.47 -9.71
N PHE A 60 4.64 12.21 -10.27
CA PHE A 60 6.02 11.73 -10.38
C PHE A 60 6.63 11.48 -8.99
N VAL A 61 6.49 12.44 -8.07
CA VAL A 61 6.96 12.31 -6.69
C VAL A 61 6.24 11.16 -5.97
N TYR A 62 4.91 11.05 -6.14
CA TYR A 62 4.09 9.99 -5.55
C TYR A 62 4.50 8.58 -5.99
N ALA A 63 4.97 8.42 -7.23
CA ALA A 63 5.46 7.13 -7.72
C ALA A 63 6.93 6.89 -7.36
N LEU A 64 7.79 7.91 -7.45
CA LEU A 64 9.22 7.79 -7.29
C LEU A 64 9.64 7.59 -5.82
N VAL A 65 9.10 8.41 -4.90
CA VAL A 65 9.52 8.38 -3.49
C VAL A 65 9.29 7.02 -2.84
N PRO A 66 8.10 6.38 -2.94
CA PRO A 66 7.90 5.04 -2.38
C PRO A 66 8.73 3.97 -3.07
N ALA A 67 8.98 4.10 -4.38
CA ALA A 67 9.85 3.18 -5.10
C ALA A 67 11.28 3.21 -4.52
N LEU A 68 11.85 4.41 -4.35
CA LEU A 68 13.15 4.57 -3.71
C LEU A 68 13.14 4.09 -2.24
N ALA A 69 12.06 4.35 -1.51
CA ALA A 69 11.87 3.87 -0.15
C ALA A 69 11.92 2.33 -0.08
N LEU A 70 11.18 1.62 -0.95
CA LEU A 70 11.18 0.16 -0.99
C LEU A 70 12.57 -0.40 -1.31
N LEU A 71 13.29 0.20 -2.27
CA LEU A 71 14.64 -0.21 -2.59
C LEU A 71 15.59 0.01 -1.42
N TRP A 72 15.53 1.16 -0.77
CA TRP A 72 16.38 1.48 0.36
C TRP A 72 16.10 0.60 1.58
N ILE A 73 14.81 0.35 1.90
CA ILE A 73 14.41 -0.57 2.96
C ILE A 73 15.00 -1.96 2.69
N ARG A 74 14.87 -2.46 1.44
CA ARG A 74 15.36 -3.80 1.06
C ARG A 74 16.87 -3.94 1.20
N GLU A 75 17.63 -2.89 0.90
CA GLU A 75 19.10 -2.89 0.99
C GLU A 75 19.64 -2.65 2.41
N ARG A 76 18.76 -2.47 3.40
CA ARG A 76 19.15 -2.25 4.80
C ARG A 76 19.70 -3.53 5.44
N SER A 77 21.01 -3.69 5.44
CA SER A 77 21.65 -4.85 6.10
C SER A 77 21.67 -4.66 7.64
N PRO A 78 21.47 -5.72 8.44
CA PRO A 78 21.15 -7.10 8.03
C PRO A 78 19.64 -7.40 7.90
N VAL A 79 18.75 -6.47 8.22
CA VAL A 79 17.29 -6.68 8.42
C VAL A 79 16.42 -6.22 7.27
N GLY A 80 16.97 -5.97 6.09
CA GLY A 80 16.24 -5.33 4.99
C GLY A 80 15.06 -6.15 4.47
N VAL A 81 15.18 -7.46 4.35
CA VAL A 81 14.09 -8.35 3.93
C VAL A 81 12.98 -8.37 4.97
N GLU A 82 13.36 -8.54 6.22
CA GLU A 82 12.43 -8.61 7.36
C GLU A 82 11.64 -7.31 7.53
N LEU A 83 12.31 -6.17 7.35
CA LEU A 83 11.69 -4.85 7.40
C LEU A 83 10.78 -4.60 6.19
N LEU A 84 11.18 -5.03 4.99
CA LEU A 84 10.34 -4.97 3.81
C LEU A 84 9.08 -5.85 3.96
N LEU A 85 9.24 -7.04 4.53
CA LEU A 85 8.10 -7.93 4.81
C LEU A 85 7.20 -7.33 5.91
N TRP A 86 7.75 -6.62 6.88
CA TRP A 86 6.95 -5.85 7.84
C TRP A 86 6.08 -4.79 7.14
N VAL A 87 6.61 -4.08 6.16
CA VAL A 87 5.85 -3.12 5.33
C VAL A 87 4.69 -3.82 4.63
N PHE A 88 4.92 -4.98 4.00
CA PHE A 88 3.88 -5.76 3.32
C PHE A 88 2.83 -6.28 4.29
N ILE A 89 3.25 -6.90 5.40
CA ILE A 89 2.35 -7.45 6.42
C ILE A 89 1.47 -6.35 7.00
N THR A 90 2.06 -5.20 7.36
CA THR A 90 1.31 -4.05 7.87
C THR A 90 0.26 -3.61 6.86
N THR A 91 0.64 -3.40 5.59
CA THR A 91 -0.28 -2.96 4.54
C THR A 91 -1.44 -3.95 4.32
N TRP A 92 -1.13 -5.25 4.14
CA TRP A 92 -2.16 -6.27 3.92
C TRP A 92 -3.07 -6.46 5.13
N SER A 93 -2.52 -6.37 6.33
CA SER A 93 -3.30 -6.47 7.57
C SER A 93 -4.31 -5.34 7.71
N VAL A 94 -3.95 -4.13 7.26
CA VAL A 94 -4.88 -2.98 7.21
C VAL A 94 -6.11 -3.34 6.36
N ASP A 95 -5.90 -3.82 5.14
CA ASP A 95 -6.99 -4.10 4.20
C ASP A 95 -7.89 -5.24 4.71
N ILE A 96 -7.26 -6.32 5.17
CA ILE A 96 -7.97 -7.49 5.70
C ILE A 96 -8.75 -7.10 6.96
N GLY A 97 -8.12 -6.45 7.93
CA GLY A 97 -8.75 -6.04 9.17
C GLY A 97 -9.88 -5.03 8.95
N ALA A 98 -9.66 -4.06 8.04
CA ALA A 98 -10.67 -3.08 7.68
C ALA A 98 -11.89 -3.73 7.00
N TYR A 99 -11.65 -4.68 6.11
CA TYR A 99 -12.73 -5.42 5.45
C TYR A 99 -13.58 -6.21 6.45
N PHE A 100 -12.94 -7.02 7.30
CA PHE A 100 -13.66 -7.84 8.26
C PHE A 100 -14.41 -7.00 9.30
N ALA A 101 -13.72 -6.06 9.96
CA ALA A 101 -14.35 -5.20 10.97
C ALA A 101 -15.45 -4.32 10.37
N GLY A 102 -15.21 -3.72 9.20
CA GLY A 102 -16.19 -2.88 8.52
C GLY A 102 -17.45 -3.66 8.10
N ARG A 103 -17.30 -4.93 7.71
CA ARG A 103 -18.41 -5.77 7.30
C ARG A 103 -19.18 -6.38 8.47
N THR A 104 -18.50 -6.78 9.55
CA THR A 104 -19.13 -7.46 10.69
C THR A 104 -19.72 -6.49 11.70
N ILE A 105 -19.01 -5.40 12.00
CA ILE A 105 -19.44 -4.40 12.99
C ILE A 105 -20.27 -3.31 12.31
N GLY A 106 -19.91 -2.90 11.08
CA GLY A 106 -20.57 -1.82 10.36
C GLY A 106 -20.41 -0.46 11.04
N GLY A 107 -21.50 0.35 11.08
CA GLY A 107 -21.51 1.64 11.77
C GLY A 107 -21.30 2.84 10.84
N PRO A 108 -20.96 4.01 11.41
CA PRO A 108 -20.85 5.26 10.65
C PRO A 108 -19.84 5.19 9.51
N LYS A 109 -20.21 5.79 8.39
CA LYS A 109 -19.35 5.87 7.21
C LYS A 109 -18.23 6.89 7.41
N LEU A 110 -17.03 6.54 6.94
CA LEU A 110 -15.84 7.37 7.08
C LEU A 110 -15.86 8.56 6.10
N ALA A 111 -16.15 8.30 4.83
CA ALA A 111 -16.15 9.30 3.76
C ALA A 111 -17.19 8.96 2.68
N PRO A 112 -18.51 9.17 2.94
CA PRO A 112 -19.58 8.70 2.04
C PRO A 112 -19.48 9.19 0.60
N ALA A 113 -19.05 10.45 0.42
CA ALA A 113 -18.95 11.07 -0.91
C ALA A 113 -17.79 10.50 -1.76
N ILE A 114 -16.76 9.94 -1.13
CA ILE A 114 -15.54 9.48 -1.79
C ILE A 114 -15.54 7.95 -1.87
N SER A 115 -15.74 7.31 -0.73
CA SER A 115 -15.74 5.85 -0.56
C SER A 115 -16.91 5.41 0.33
N PRO A 116 -18.08 5.08 -0.26
CA PRO A 116 -19.32 4.83 0.49
C PRO A 116 -19.27 3.55 1.34
N ASN A 117 -18.31 2.66 1.10
CA ASN A 117 -18.20 1.39 1.82
C ASN A 117 -17.30 1.48 3.06
N LYS A 118 -16.41 2.47 3.16
CA LYS A 118 -15.51 2.62 4.30
C LYS A 118 -16.25 3.08 5.55
N THR A 119 -15.94 2.44 6.69
CA THR A 119 -16.54 2.69 8.00
C THR A 119 -15.46 3.02 9.05
N TRP A 120 -15.84 3.69 10.12
CA TRP A 120 -14.96 3.92 11.26
C TRP A 120 -14.54 2.61 11.94
N SER A 121 -15.45 1.64 12.05
CA SER A 121 -15.12 0.30 12.55
C SER A 121 -14.06 -0.38 11.69
N GLY A 122 -14.16 -0.24 10.35
CA GLY A 122 -13.15 -0.73 9.42
C GLY A 122 -11.80 -0.06 9.65
N MET A 123 -11.76 1.27 9.82
CA MET A 123 -10.51 1.99 10.11
C MET A 123 -9.85 1.47 11.39
N ILE A 124 -10.58 1.37 12.48
CA ILE A 124 -10.07 0.89 13.76
C ILE A 124 -9.64 -0.59 13.65
N GLY A 125 -10.44 -1.43 12.96
CA GLY A 125 -10.11 -2.84 12.74
C GLY A 125 -8.85 -3.04 11.91
N GLY A 126 -8.63 -2.21 10.89
CA GLY A 126 -7.39 -2.20 10.10
C GLY A 126 -6.17 -1.81 10.93
N MET A 127 -6.29 -0.76 11.75
CA MET A 127 -5.23 -0.34 12.68
C MET A 127 -4.90 -1.43 13.72
N ALA A 128 -5.92 -2.07 14.30
CA ALA A 128 -5.75 -3.16 15.26
C ALA A 128 -5.08 -4.38 14.63
N ALA A 129 -5.49 -4.76 13.41
CA ALA A 129 -4.88 -5.87 12.68
C ALA A 129 -3.42 -5.58 12.33
N ALA A 130 -3.10 -4.36 11.87
CA ALA A 130 -1.72 -3.97 11.59
C ALA A 130 -0.85 -3.96 12.85
N ALA A 131 -1.37 -3.45 13.97
CA ALA A 131 -0.67 -3.50 15.26
C ALA A 131 -0.40 -4.94 15.70
N LEU A 132 -1.39 -5.83 15.54
CA LEU A 132 -1.26 -7.24 15.91
C LEU A 132 -0.27 -7.97 15.01
N PHE A 133 -0.47 -7.98 13.70
CA PHE A 133 0.34 -8.79 12.78
C PHE A 133 1.70 -8.15 12.48
N GLY A 134 1.75 -6.82 12.29
CA GLY A 134 3.02 -6.10 12.15
C GLY A 134 3.85 -6.13 13.44
N GLY A 135 3.20 -5.99 14.60
CA GLY A 135 3.84 -6.13 15.89
C GLY A 135 4.35 -7.56 16.14
N LEU A 136 3.53 -8.58 15.88
CA LEU A 136 3.94 -9.97 15.99
C LEU A 136 5.14 -10.29 15.10
N TRP A 137 5.14 -9.82 13.85
CA TRP A 137 6.27 -9.99 12.94
C TRP A 137 7.54 -9.33 13.49
N ALA A 138 7.44 -8.09 13.96
CA ALA A 138 8.57 -7.37 14.54
C ALA A 138 9.12 -8.10 15.78
N TYR A 139 8.25 -8.66 16.61
CA TYR A 139 8.64 -9.44 17.79
C TYR A 139 9.38 -10.74 17.42
N LEU A 140 8.81 -11.52 16.51
CA LEU A 140 9.36 -12.83 16.12
C LEU A 140 10.73 -12.72 15.45
N LEU A 141 11.00 -11.61 14.76
CA LEU A 141 12.25 -11.39 14.03
C LEU A 141 13.17 -10.37 14.71
N GLU A 142 12.91 -10.08 15.99
CA GLU A 142 13.74 -9.18 16.80
C GLU A 142 14.02 -7.82 16.15
N LEU A 143 13.05 -7.32 15.38
CA LEU A 143 13.12 -5.99 14.76
C LEU A 143 12.97 -4.89 15.82
N PRO A 144 13.38 -3.63 15.52
CA PRO A 144 13.26 -2.53 16.47
C PRO A 144 11.87 -2.42 17.10
N ALA A 145 11.81 -2.38 18.43
CA ALA A 145 10.55 -2.38 19.20
C ALA A 145 9.63 -1.23 18.86
N ILE A 146 10.16 -0.13 18.33
CA ILE A 146 9.37 1.03 17.86
C ILE A 146 8.37 0.64 16.76
N LEU A 147 8.63 -0.42 15.97
CA LEU A 147 7.72 -0.91 14.93
C LEU A 147 6.37 -1.35 15.49
N PHE A 148 6.31 -1.80 16.75
CA PHE A 148 5.04 -2.03 17.44
C PHE A 148 4.19 -0.76 17.56
N LEU A 149 4.83 0.34 17.93
CA LEU A 149 4.16 1.63 18.10
C LEU A 149 3.80 2.27 16.76
N LEU A 150 4.61 2.01 15.72
CA LEU A 150 4.41 2.62 14.40
C LEU A 150 3.37 1.88 13.55
N ALA A 151 3.09 0.60 13.78
CA ALA A 151 2.18 -0.19 12.96
C ALA A 151 0.76 0.45 12.86
N ALA A 152 0.15 0.83 13.99
CA ALA A 152 -1.18 1.43 13.99
C ALA A 152 -1.22 2.84 13.38
N PRO A 153 -0.32 3.79 13.69
CA PRO A 153 -0.24 5.07 12.99
C PRO A 153 0.00 4.95 11.48
N PHE A 154 0.86 4.01 11.05
CA PHE A 154 1.12 3.78 9.63
C PHE A 154 -0.09 3.17 8.93
N ALA A 155 -0.82 2.28 9.60
CA ALA A 155 -2.11 1.76 9.14
C ALA A 155 -3.16 2.87 8.97
N PHE A 156 -3.23 3.80 9.91
CA PHE A 156 -4.09 4.98 9.79
C PHE A 156 -3.71 5.82 8.56
N ALA A 157 -2.43 6.13 8.41
CA ALA A 157 -1.93 6.90 7.27
C ALA A 157 -2.18 6.18 5.93
N ALA A 158 -2.01 4.86 5.86
CA ALA A 158 -2.32 4.05 4.67
C ALA A 158 -3.79 4.19 4.27
N GLN A 159 -4.71 4.14 5.23
CA GLN A 159 -6.15 4.32 4.96
C GLN A 159 -6.51 5.74 4.51
N ILE A 160 -5.78 6.76 4.99
CA ILE A 160 -5.90 8.13 4.47
C ILE A 160 -5.36 8.22 3.04
N GLY A 161 -4.26 7.52 2.73
CA GLY A 161 -3.72 7.40 1.36
C GLY A 161 -4.73 6.80 0.38
N ASP A 162 -5.38 5.69 0.75
CA ASP A 162 -6.46 5.09 -0.05
C ASP A 162 -7.68 6.05 -0.20
N LEU A 163 -8.04 6.81 0.84
CA LEU A 163 -9.07 7.85 0.70
C LEU A 163 -8.65 8.95 -0.26
N PHE A 164 -7.39 9.38 -0.22
CA PHE A 164 -6.85 10.37 -1.13
C PHE A 164 -6.88 9.87 -2.58
N GLU A 165 -6.47 8.62 -2.83
CA GLU A 165 -6.57 8.00 -4.14
C GLU A 165 -8.03 7.87 -4.61
N SER A 166 -8.92 7.44 -3.73
CA SER A 166 -10.36 7.41 -4.00
C SER A 166 -10.90 8.79 -4.39
N TRP A 167 -10.47 9.84 -3.69
CA TRP A 167 -10.84 11.23 -4.02
C TRP A 167 -10.32 11.64 -5.41
N LEU A 168 -9.07 11.33 -5.74
CA LEU A 168 -8.49 11.56 -7.07
C LEU A 168 -9.35 10.94 -8.18
N LYS A 169 -9.73 9.67 -8.02
CA LYS A 169 -10.58 8.95 -8.97
C LYS A 169 -11.96 9.59 -9.13
N ARG A 170 -12.60 9.97 -8.02
CA ARG A 170 -13.91 10.65 -8.08
C ARG A 170 -13.81 12.00 -8.79
N ARG A 171 -12.76 12.76 -8.52
CA ARG A 171 -12.52 14.05 -9.21
C ARG A 171 -12.22 13.86 -10.70
N ALA A 172 -11.58 12.76 -11.10
CA ALA A 172 -11.37 12.38 -12.49
C ALA A 172 -12.62 11.77 -13.17
N GLY A 173 -13.74 11.58 -12.45
CA GLY A 173 -14.97 11.01 -12.98
C GLY A 173 -14.89 9.49 -13.20
N VAL A 174 -13.93 8.80 -12.59
CA VAL A 174 -13.73 7.35 -12.75
C VAL A 174 -13.85 6.61 -11.42
N LYS A 175 -13.92 5.29 -11.49
CA LYS A 175 -13.94 4.40 -10.32
C LYS A 175 -12.60 3.74 -10.09
N ASP A 176 -11.94 3.29 -11.13
CA ASP A 176 -10.66 2.56 -11.08
C ASP A 176 -9.58 3.37 -11.79
N SER A 177 -8.35 3.32 -11.31
CA SER A 177 -7.23 4.09 -11.86
C SER A 177 -6.79 3.59 -13.24
N GLY A 178 -6.98 2.30 -13.50
CA GLY A 178 -6.60 1.64 -14.74
C GLY A 178 -7.24 0.27 -14.92
N ASN A 179 -6.80 -0.45 -15.96
CA ASN A 179 -7.25 -1.79 -16.30
C ASN A 179 -6.09 -2.76 -16.52
N TRP A 180 -4.92 -2.46 -15.96
CA TRP A 180 -3.71 -3.27 -16.15
C TRP A 180 -3.82 -4.66 -15.51
N LEU A 181 -4.55 -4.75 -14.41
CA LEU A 181 -4.70 -5.99 -13.67
C LEU A 181 -6.08 -6.59 -13.92
N PRO A 182 -6.20 -7.68 -14.72
CA PRO A 182 -7.47 -8.27 -15.06
C PRO A 182 -8.30 -8.62 -13.83
N GLY A 183 -9.46 -7.97 -13.67
CA GLY A 183 -10.36 -8.16 -12.52
C GLY A 183 -9.96 -7.41 -11.23
N HIS A 184 -8.83 -6.66 -11.23
CA HIS A 184 -8.34 -5.92 -10.05
C HIS A 184 -8.27 -4.40 -10.26
N GLY A 185 -8.55 -3.88 -11.46
CA GLY A 185 -8.41 -2.45 -11.75
C GLY A 185 -6.99 -2.07 -12.10
N GLY A 186 -6.53 -0.93 -11.62
CA GLY A 186 -5.17 -0.43 -11.83
C GLY A 186 -4.17 -0.90 -10.77
N ALA A 187 -2.89 -0.66 -11.05
CA ALA A 187 -1.81 -0.88 -10.09
C ALA A 187 -1.86 0.13 -8.95
N LEU A 188 -2.23 1.38 -9.23
CA LEU A 188 -2.42 2.42 -8.22
C LEU A 188 -3.48 1.98 -7.20
N ASP A 189 -4.61 1.40 -7.66
CA ASP A 189 -5.69 0.85 -6.81
C ASP A 189 -5.23 -0.28 -5.85
N ARG A 190 -4.05 -0.85 -6.05
CA ARG A 190 -3.52 -1.99 -5.27
C ARG A 190 -2.32 -1.65 -4.42
N LEU A 191 -1.67 -0.54 -4.72
CA LEU A 191 -0.42 -0.15 -4.09
C LEU A 191 -0.55 1.14 -3.26
N ASP A 192 -1.74 1.73 -3.19
CA ASP A 192 -2.05 2.96 -2.48
C ASP A 192 -1.63 2.94 -1.01
N GLY A 193 -1.96 1.89 -0.27
CA GLY A 193 -1.52 1.68 1.11
C GLY A 193 -0.02 1.41 1.22
N LEU A 194 0.53 0.61 0.29
CA LEU A 194 1.96 0.28 0.26
C LEU A 194 2.83 1.51 0.05
N VAL A 195 2.43 2.39 -0.87
CA VAL A 195 3.10 3.67 -1.15
C VAL A 195 3.28 4.49 0.13
N VAL A 196 2.25 4.56 0.95
CA VAL A 196 2.27 5.33 2.21
C VAL A 196 3.14 4.65 3.26
N VAL A 197 2.92 3.35 3.52
CA VAL A 197 3.67 2.61 4.56
C VAL A 197 5.16 2.57 4.24
N ALA A 198 5.53 2.30 2.98
CA ALA A 198 6.93 2.29 2.55
C ALA A 198 7.61 3.66 2.76
N THR A 199 6.92 4.75 2.35
CA THR A 199 7.43 6.11 2.52
C THR A 199 7.63 6.47 3.99
N LEU A 200 6.67 6.15 4.84
CA LEU A 200 6.75 6.42 6.28
C LEU A 200 7.83 5.56 6.96
N THR A 201 8.00 4.32 6.53
CA THR A 201 9.08 3.46 7.04
C THR A 201 10.45 4.04 6.69
N ALA A 202 10.65 4.47 5.44
CA ALA A 202 11.88 5.15 5.05
C ALA A 202 12.10 6.47 5.82
N ALA A 203 11.03 7.25 6.05
CA ALA A 203 11.11 8.46 6.86
C ALA A 203 11.51 8.15 8.32
N ALA A 204 10.99 7.08 8.92
CA ALA A 204 11.38 6.62 10.26
C ALA A 204 12.87 6.20 10.30
N MET A 205 13.38 5.54 9.23
CA MET A 205 14.80 5.23 9.09
C MET A 205 15.66 6.50 9.01
N ILE A 206 15.24 7.52 8.25
CA ILE A 206 15.95 8.81 8.16
C ILE A 206 15.97 9.50 9.52
N ALA A 207 14.89 9.40 10.28
CA ALA A 207 14.79 9.99 11.62
C ALA A 207 15.59 9.22 12.69
N GLY A 208 16.26 8.11 12.33
CA GLY A 208 17.02 7.28 13.26
C GLY A 208 16.17 6.49 14.25
N LEU A 209 14.90 6.23 13.89
CA LEU A 209 13.99 5.42 14.70
C LEU A 209 14.12 3.91 14.39
N LEU A 210 14.69 3.58 13.21
CA LEU A 210 14.86 2.21 12.69
C LEU A 210 16.30 1.96 12.24
#